data_7e8013cd4937d02aa0fda8701fb6bf06
#
_entry.id   7e8013cd4937d02aa0fda8701fb6bf06
#
_cell.length_a   1.000
_cell.length_b   1.000
_cell.length_c   1.000
_cell.angle_alpha   90.00
_cell.angle_beta   90.00
_cell.angle_gamma   90.00
#
_symmetry.space_group_name_H-M   'P 1'
#
loop_
_entity.id
_entity.type
_entity.pdbx_description
1 polymer ?
#
loop_
_entity_poly.entity_id
_entity_poly.type
_entity_poly.pdbx_seq_one_letter_code
_entity_poly.pdbx_strand_id
1 'polypeptide(L)'
;MIDQGLEATGLKTKTIVHKSAAPIYAAAVTWVLYALLFPLYQVGHFLLAAAAAAVVALIARIFCKDVTEEVEIPEEPVTTGNPELDKMIADGNGAIQAMRALNDSIQDETISAQIDRLEEVSSRIFQYVKDNPAKLPQIRKFMSYYLPTTIKLLTAYDQMSRQGVSGENITGTMEKVEGMMSSIVQAFEKQLDSLFGDEAMDLSLIHI
;
A
#
# COMPACT_ATOMS: atom_id res chain seq x y z
N MET A 1 16.89 31.91 5.97
CA MET A 1 15.64 32.67 5.75
C MET A 1 14.99 32.07 4.51
N ILE A 2 13.80 31.59 4.56
CA ILE A 2 12.98 30.85 3.59
C ILE A 2 13.08 29.33 3.81
N ASP A 3 12.38 28.89 4.83
CA ASP A 3 11.80 27.55 4.89
C ASP A 3 10.43 27.73 5.56
N GLN A 4 9.42 27.97 4.71
CA GLN A 4 8.00 27.91 5.09
C GLN A 4 7.19 27.70 3.82
N GLY A 5 6.69 26.49 3.64
CA GLY A 5 5.65 26.25 2.67
C GLY A 5 5.66 24.83 2.16
N LEU A 6 5.10 23.91 2.96
CA LEU A 6 4.39 22.69 2.53
C LEU A 6 4.01 21.86 3.77
N GLU A 7 3.31 22.50 4.70
CA GLU A 7 2.47 21.81 5.68
C GLU A 7 1.04 21.73 5.13
N ALA A 8 0.78 20.77 4.29
CA ALA A 8 -0.58 20.42 3.93
C ALA A 8 -0.61 18.97 3.39
N THR A 9 -0.33 18.03 4.25
CA THR A 9 -0.90 16.68 4.24
C THR A 9 -0.25 15.95 5.41
N GLY A 10 -1.00 15.69 6.48
CA GLY A 10 -0.51 15.12 7.73
C GLY A 10 -0.13 13.63 7.64
N LEU A 11 0.70 13.28 6.68
CA LEU A 11 1.32 11.97 6.55
C LEU A 11 2.65 12.02 7.31
N LYS A 12 2.70 11.39 8.48
CA LYS A 12 3.98 11.14 9.17
C LYS A 12 4.75 10.08 8.41
N THR A 13 5.60 10.48 7.48
CA THR A 13 6.57 9.62 6.81
C THR A 13 7.75 9.36 7.74
N LYS A 14 8.02 8.11 8.06
CA LYS A 14 9.26 7.70 8.72
C LYS A 14 10.23 7.25 7.65
N THR A 15 11.29 8.01 7.47
CA THR A 15 12.37 7.68 6.57
C THR A 15 13.17 6.51 7.14
N ILE A 16 13.01 5.31 6.58
CA ILE A 16 13.85 4.17 6.90
C ILE A 16 15.04 4.22 5.94
N VAL A 17 16.22 4.56 6.47
CA VAL A 17 17.44 4.54 5.69
C VAL A 17 17.98 3.12 5.63
N HIS A 18 17.74 2.43 4.52
CA HIS A 18 18.42 1.16 4.22
C HIS A 18 19.87 1.45 3.83
N LYS A 19 20.80 1.11 4.73
CA LYS A 19 22.23 1.19 4.43
C LYS A 19 22.55 0.24 3.29
N SER A 20 23.01 0.78 2.18
CA SER A 20 23.41 -0.01 1.01
C SER A 20 24.48 -1.04 1.39
N ALA A 21 24.28 -2.31 1.08
CA ALA A 21 25.28 -3.36 1.23
C ALA A 21 26.35 -3.32 0.11
N ALA A 22 26.21 -2.45 -0.88
CA ALA A 22 27.12 -2.32 -2.02
C ALA A 22 28.60 -2.14 -1.63
N PRO A 23 28.98 -1.34 -0.58
CA PRO A 23 30.38 -1.20 -0.18
C PRO A 23 31.00 -2.52 0.29
N ILE A 24 30.22 -3.39 0.94
CA ILE A 24 30.68 -4.69 1.43
C ILE A 24 30.96 -5.63 0.25
N TYR A 25 30.06 -5.69 -0.72
CA TYR A 25 30.27 -6.49 -1.93
C TYR A 25 31.45 -5.98 -2.77
N ALA A 26 31.60 -4.67 -2.92
CA ALA A 26 32.72 -4.07 -3.63
C ALA A 26 34.07 -4.43 -2.98
N ALA A 27 34.17 -4.37 -1.65
CA ALA A 27 35.36 -4.79 -0.92
C ALA A 27 35.65 -6.29 -1.08
N ALA A 28 34.64 -7.14 -1.01
CA ALA A 28 34.79 -8.59 -1.21
C ALA A 28 35.28 -8.95 -2.61
N VAL A 29 34.70 -8.33 -3.65
CA VAL A 29 35.13 -8.54 -5.04
C VAL A 29 36.57 -8.06 -5.25
N THR A 30 36.94 -6.93 -4.70
CA THR A 30 38.32 -6.39 -4.77
C THR A 30 39.31 -7.36 -4.11
N TRP A 31 38.93 -7.92 -2.97
CA TRP A 31 39.77 -8.90 -2.26
C TRP A 31 39.97 -10.19 -3.07
N VAL A 32 38.91 -10.72 -3.67
CA VAL A 32 38.97 -11.93 -4.49
C VAL A 32 39.82 -11.70 -5.74
N LEU A 33 39.63 -10.57 -6.43
CA LEU A 33 40.42 -10.22 -7.62
C LEU A 33 41.92 -10.06 -7.27
N TYR A 34 42.23 -9.42 -6.16
CA TYR A 34 43.63 -9.28 -5.73
C TYR A 34 44.24 -10.63 -5.39
N ALA A 35 43.51 -11.51 -4.70
CA ALA A 35 43.94 -12.86 -4.36
C ALA A 35 44.21 -13.74 -5.58
N LEU A 36 43.48 -13.50 -6.69
CA LEU A 36 43.65 -14.27 -7.94
C LEU A 36 44.90 -13.80 -8.75
N LEU A 37 45.25 -12.49 -8.66
CA LEU A 37 46.32 -11.92 -9.44
C LEU A 37 47.68 -11.87 -8.71
N PHE A 38 47.68 -11.89 -7.37
CA PHE A 38 48.89 -11.72 -6.56
C PHE A 38 49.00 -12.79 -5.48
N PRO A 39 50.21 -13.30 -5.19
CA PRO A 39 50.42 -14.26 -4.14
C PRO A 39 50.28 -13.66 -2.75
N LEU A 40 49.27 -14.13 -1.99
CA LEU A 40 48.93 -13.63 -0.66
C LEU A 40 49.84 -14.15 0.48
N TYR A 41 50.85 -14.98 0.16
CA TYR A 41 51.75 -15.55 1.20
C TYR A 41 52.78 -14.57 1.73
N GLN A 42 52.93 -13.39 1.12
CA GLN A 42 53.79 -12.30 1.64
C GLN A 42 52.97 -11.31 2.43
N VAL A 43 53.37 -11.00 3.66
CA VAL A 43 52.67 -10.05 4.56
C VAL A 43 52.45 -8.68 3.92
N GLY A 44 53.41 -8.22 3.06
CA GLY A 44 53.30 -6.96 2.36
C GLY A 44 52.12 -6.95 1.35
N HIS A 45 51.89 -8.00 0.63
CA HIS A 45 50.77 -8.13 -0.31
C HIS A 45 49.42 -8.22 0.40
N PHE A 46 49.39 -8.86 1.57
CA PHE A 46 48.18 -8.92 2.38
C PHE A 46 47.74 -7.50 2.89
N LEU A 47 48.73 -6.71 3.37
CA LEU A 47 48.46 -5.34 3.79
C LEU A 47 48.02 -4.44 2.62
N LEU A 48 48.61 -4.62 1.45
CA LEU A 48 48.23 -3.92 0.22
C LEU A 48 46.81 -4.26 -0.22
N ALA A 49 46.43 -5.54 -0.14
CA ALA A 49 45.08 -5.99 -0.48
C ALA A 49 44.04 -5.38 0.48
N ALA A 50 44.32 -5.35 1.76
CA ALA A 50 43.47 -4.72 2.78
C ALA A 50 43.30 -3.21 2.55
N ALA A 51 44.40 -2.50 2.23
CA ALA A 51 44.35 -1.09 1.92
C ALA A 51 43.54 -0.79 0.63
N ALA A 52 43.75 -1.59 -0.44
CA ALA A 52 42.99 -1.45 -1.68
C ALA A 52 41.48 -1.69 -1.45
N ALA A 53 41.12 -2.74 -0.73
CA ALA A 53 39.72 -3.03 -0.40
C ALA A 53 39.07 -1.91 0.43
N ALA A 54 39.81 -1.32 1.38
CA ALA A 54 39.32 -0.20 2.18
C ALA A 54 39.07 1.05 1.33
N VAL A 55 39.97 1.36 0.39
CA VAL A 55 39.81 2.51 -0.53
C VAL A 55 38.59 2.31 -1.44
N VAL A 56 38.43 1.11 -2.01
CA VAL A 56 37.30 0.81 -2.88
C VAL A 56 35.99 0.86 -2.10
N ALA A 57 35.96 0.37 -0.86
CA ALA A 57 34.80 0.46 0.01
C ALA A 57 34.41 1.92 0.35
N LEU A 58 35.41 2.79 0.58
CA LEU A 58 35.19 4.23 0.80
C LEU A 58 34.64 4.91 -0.45
N ILE A 59 35.17 4.63 -1.63
CA ILE A 59 34.69 5.17 -2.90
C ILE A 59 33.26 4.69 -3.16
N ALA A 60 32.97 3.39 -2.96
CA ALA A 60 31.65 2.83 -3.13
C ALA A 60 30.63 3.48 -2.15
N ARG A 61 31.05 3.82 -0.93
CA ARG A 61 30.21 4.52 0.04
C ARG A 61 29.88 5.96 -0.35
N ILE A 62 30.76 6.63 -1.10
CA ILE A 62 30.54 7.98 -1.60
C ILE A 62 29.63 7.98 -2.84
N PHE A 63 29.78 6.97 -3.70
CA PHE A 63 29.00 6.87 -4.94
C PHE A 63 27.64 6.17 -4.79
N CYS A 64 27.53 5.20 -3.89
CA CYS A 64 26.26 4.54 -3.59
C CYS A 64 25.51 5.38 -2.57
N LYS A 65 24.62 6.26 -3.05
CA LYS A 65 23.64 6.94 -2.18
C LYS A 65 22.78 5.89 -1.49
N ASP A 66 22.58 6.09 -0.17
CA ASP A 66 21.61 5.30 0.58
C ASP A 66 20.24 5.40 -0.11
N VAL A 67 19.62 4.26 -0.39
CA VAL A 67 18.28 4.23 -0.94
C VAL A 67 17.34 4.63 0.19
N THR A 68 16.82 5.83 0.08
CA THR A 68 15.80 6.34 0.99
C THR A 68 14.46 5.83 0.48
N GLU A 69 13.94 4.78 1.09
CA GLU A 69 12.60 4.31 0.84
C GLU A 69 11.68 5.03 1.81
N GLU A 70 10.81 5.89 1.31
CA GLU A 70 9.72 6.46 2.09
C GLU A 70 8.69 5.35 2.30
N VAL A 71 8.81 4.64 3.41
CA VAL A 71 7.77 3.71 3.83
C VAL A 71 6.70 4.53 4.53
N GLU A 72 5.53 4.62 3.91
CA GLU A 72 4.33 5.05 4.61
C GLU A 72 4.17 4.16 5.85
N ILE A 73 4.34 4.75 7.03
CA ILE A 73 4.03 4.02 8.27
C ILE A 73 2.53 3.77 8.22
N PRO A 74 2.06 2.51 8.35
CA PRO A 74 0.69 2.29 8.75
C PRO A 74 0.49 3.12 10.02
N GLU A 75 -0.48 4.04 10.00
CA GLU A 75 -0.82 4.85 11.17
C GLU A 75 -0.79 3.93 12.40
N GLU A 76 -0.06 4.33 13.45
CA GLU A 76 -0.13 3.62 14.75
C GLU A 76 -1.60 3.38 15.03
N PRO A 77 -2.01 2.16 15.43
CA PRO A 77 -3.41 1.85 15.59
C PRO A 77 -4.01 2.92 16.50
N VAL A 78 -4.86 3.76 15.91
CA VAL A 78 -5.53 4.82 16.65
C VAL A 78 -6.42 4.12 17.64
N THR A 79 -5.94 4.03 18.88
CA THR A 79 -6.70 3.42 19.96
C THR A 79 -7.81 4.40 20.33
N THR A 80 -8.99 4.18 19.78
CA THR A 80 -10.18 5.02 20.06
C THR A 80 -10.78 4.73 21.43
N GLY A 81 -10.27 3.71 22.13
CA GLY A 81 -10.85 3.19 23.37
C GLY A 81 -12.01 2.22 23.14
N ASN A 82 -12.41 1.99 21.90
CA ASN A 82 -13.40 1.00 21.50
C ASN A 82 -12.74 -0.10 20.66
N PRO A 83 -12.52 -1.32 21.20
CA PRO A 83 -11.82 -2.39 20.50
C PRO A 83 -12.51 -2.84 19.20
N GLU A 84 -13.84 -2.72 19.11
CA GLU A 84 -14.59 -3.06 17.88
C GLU A 84 -14.32 -2.02 16.78
N LEU A 85 -14.27 -0.74 17.15
CA LEU A 85 -13.96 0.34 16.25
C LEU A 85 -12.50 0.28 15.76
N ASP A 86 -11.57 0.02 16.68
CA ASP A 86 -10.14 -0.12 16.36
C ASP A 86 -9.91 -1.27 15.39
N LYS A 87 -10.57 -2.41 15.62
CA LYS A 87 -10.53 -3.55 14.71
C LYS A 87 -11.12 -3.20 13.34
N MET A 88 -12.25 -2.52 13.31
CA MET A 88 -12.89 -2.10 12.06
C MET A 88 -11.98 -1.18 11.24
N ILE A 89 -11.32 -0.22 11.88
CA ILE A 89 -10.36 0.67 11.23
C ILE A 89 -9.18 -0.12 10.65
N ALA A 90 -8.63 -1.06 11.42
CA ALA A 90 -7.52 -1.90 10.95
C ALA A 90 -7.93 -2.79 9.77
N ASP A 91 -9.08 -3.47 9.86
CA ASP A 91 -9.62 -4.33 8.79
C ASP A 91 -9.94 -3.50 7.53
N GLY A 92 -10.50 -2.29 7.72
CA GLY A 92 -10.82 -1.36 6.64
C GLY A 92 -9.59 -0.86 5.91
N ASN A 93 -8.56 -0.44 6.63
CA ASN A 93 -7.29 -0.01 6.04
C ASN A 93 -6.61 -1.16 5.29
N GLY A 94 -6.63 -2.38 5.84
CA GLY A 94 -6.12 -3.57 5.15
C GLY A 94 -6.86 -3.86 3.85
N ALA A 95 -8.18 -3.67 3.83
CA ALA A 95 -8.99 -3.85 2.63
C ALA A 95 -8.67 -2.80 1.54
N ILE A 96 -8.49 -1.53 1.91
CA ILE A 96 -8.09 -0.47 0.98
C ILE A 96 -6.71 -0.78 0.38
N GLN A 97 -5.74 -1.19 1.20
CA GLN A 97 -4.42 -1.57 0.71
C GLN A 97 -4.49 -2.78 -0.24
N ALA A 98 -5.34 -3.77 0.03
CA ALA A 98 -5.55 -4.90 -0.86
C ALA A 98 -6.16 -4.47 -2.21
N MET A 99 -7.11 -3.52 -2.22
CA MET A 99 -7.67 -2.96 -3.45
C MET A 99 -6.61 -2.21 -4.26
N ARG A 100 -5.77 -1.40 -3.63
CA ARG A 100 -4.64 -0.71 -4.30
C ARG A 100 -3.67 -1.67 -4.94
N ALA A 101 -3.24 -2.69 -4.21
CA ALA A 101 -2.32 -3.69 -4.73
C ALA A 101 -2.90 -4.46 -5.94
N LEU A 102 -4.22 -4.70 -5.95
CA LEU A 102 -4.92 -5.28 -7.10
C LEU A 102 -5.01 -4.28 -8.26
N ASN A 103 -5.26 -2.99 -7.97
CA ASN A 103 -5.32 -1.94 -8.98
C ASN A 103 -3.98 -1.78 -9.72
N ASP A 104 -2.86 -1.82 -9.00
CA ASP A 104 -1.52 -1.75 -9.57
C ASP A 104 -1.21 -2.91 -10.55
N SER A 105 -1.90 -4.04 -10.39
CA SER A 105 -1.70 -5.24 -11.21
C SER A 105 -2.68 -5.37 -12.38
N ILE A 106 -3.85 -4.77 -12.29
CA ILE A 106 -4.91 -4.82 -13.29
C ILE A 106 -4.66 -3.74 -14.35
N GLN A 107 -4.57 -4.16 -15.62
CA GLN A 107 -4.28 -3.24 -16.75
C GLN A 107 -5.55 -2.65 -17.38
N ASP A 108 -6.73 -3.13 -17.01
CA ASP A 108 -7.99 -2.63 -17.55
C ASP A 108 -8.36 -1.29 -16.91
N GLU A 109 -8.40 -0.23 -17.74
CA GLU A 109 -8.67 1.14 -17.28
C GLU A 109 -10.06 1.31 -16.68
N THR A 110 -11.06 0.55 -17.16
CA THR A 110 -12.44 0.62 -16.67
C THR A 110 -12.52 0.03 -15.26
N ILE A 111 -11.92 -1.14 -15.07
CA ILE A 111 -11.86 -1.79 -13.75
C ILE A 111 -11.01 -0.96 -12.79
N SER A 112 -9.87 -0.43 -13.25
CA SER A 112 -9.01 0.44 -12.45
C SER A 112 -9.77 1.68 -11.94
N ALA A 113 -10.50 2.38 -12.79
CA ALA A 113 -11.32 3.52 -12.39
C ALA A 113 -12.43 3.15 -11.38
N GLN A 114 -13.00 1.95 -11.50
CA GLN A 114 -13.98 1.44 -10.55
C GLN A 114 -13.35 1.10 -9.19
N ILE A 115 -12.12 0.56 -9.19
CA ILE A 115 -11.37 0.28 -7.96
C ILE A 115 -11.04 1.59 -7.25
N ASP A 116 -10.54 2.61 -7.96
CA ASP A 116 -10.27 3.93 -7.40
C ASP A 116 -11.52 4.51 -6.73
N ARG A 117 -12.67 4.35 -7.37
CA ARG A 117 -13.94 4.80 -6.79
C ARG A 117 -14.34 4.03 -5.54
N LEU A 118 -14.11 2.71 -5.52
CA LEU A 118 -14.36 1.87 -4.33
C LEU A 118 -13.44 2.26 -3.17
N GLU A 119 -12.18 2.56 -3.44
CA GLU A 119 -11.23 3.04 -2.43
C GLU A 119 -11.67 4.37 -1.83
N GLU A 120 -12.03 5.35 -2.68
CA GLU A 120 -12.51 6.65 -2.25
C GLU A 120 -13.74 6.51 -1.33
N VAL A 121 -14.76 5.76 -1.80
CA VAL A 121 -16.01 5.59 -1.06
C VAL A 121 -15.77 4.84 0.25
N SER A 122 -14.95 3.77 0.23
CA SER A 122 -14.59 3.01 1.44
C SER A 122 -13.88 3.89 2.47
N SER A 123 -12.91 4.68 2.03
CA SER A 123 -12.18 5.61 2.91
C SER A 123 -13.13 6.62 3.57
N ARG A 124 -14.09 7.14 2.84
CA ARG A 124 -15.11 8.06 3.37
C ARG A 124 -16.05 7.39 4.37
N ILE A 125 -16.45 6.14 4.11
CA ILE A 125 -17.27 5.34 5.05
C ILE A 125 -16.50 5.16 6.37
N PHE A 126 -15.23 4.73 6.31
CA PHE A 126 -14.43 4.48 7.50
C PHE A 126 -14.12 5.75 8.27
N GLN A 127 -13.80 6.84 7.58
CA GLN A 127 -13.58 8.13 8.23
C GLN A 127 -14.84 8.62 8.94
N TYR A 128 -16.00 8.53 8.27
CA TYR A 128 -17.27 8.95 8.88
C TYR A 128 -17.60 8.15 10.15
N VAL A 129 -17.41 6.82 10.12
CA VAL A 129 -17.68 5.97 11.30
C VAL A 129 -16.65 6.16 12.40
N LYS A 130 -15.38 6.45 12.05
CA LYS A 130 -14.34 6.83 13.02
C LYS A 130 -14.75 8.09 13.79
N ASP A 131 -15.29 9.09 13.08
CA ASP A 131 -15.75 10.35 13.66
C ASP A 131 -17.11 10.20 14.38
N ASN A 132 -17.90 9.18 13.99
CA ASN A 132 -19.24 8.88 14.51
C ASN A 132 -19.36 7.41 14.95
N PRO A 133 -18.75 6.98 16.07
CA PRO A 133 -18.71 5.57 16.49
C PRO A 133 -20.09 4.92 16.70
N ALA A 134 -21.12 5.71 16.97
CA ALA A 134 -22.52 5.24 17.08
C ALA A 134 -23.05 4.64 15.77
N LYS A 135 -22.44 4.97 14.62
CA LYS A 135 -22.80 4.43 13.29
C LYS A 135 -22.13 3.08 12.98
N LEU A 136 -21.22 2.60 13.82
CA LEU A 136 -20.54 1.31 13.64
C LEU A 136 -21.49 0.13 13.32
N PRO A 137 -22.63 -0.04 14.01
CA PRO A 137 -23.57 -1.12 13.68
C PRO A 137 -24.10 -1.09 12.24
N GLN A 138 -24.20 0.10 11.63
CA GLN A 138 -24.76 0.26 10.28
C GLN A 138 -23.83 -0.26 9.20
N ILE A 139 -22.52 -0.31 9.44
CA ILE A 139 -21.52 -0.79 8.48
C ILE A 139 -21.08 -2.24 8.72
N ARG A 140 -21.62 -2.95 9.71
CA ARG A 140 -21.22 -4.34 9.99
C ARG A 140 -21.39 -5.26 8.78
N LYS A 141 -22.52 -5.14 8.04
CA LYS A 141 -22.78 -5.91 6.83
C LYS A 141 -21.82 -5.51 5.71
N PHE A 142 -21.50 -4.23 5.61
CA PHE A 142 -20.51 -3.73 4.65
C PHE A 142 -19.14 -4.38 4.92
N MET A 143 -18.67 -4.37 6.16
CA MET A 143 -17.39 -4.94 6.57
C MET A 143 -17.32 -6.46 6.44
N SER A 144 -18.38 -7.17 6.83
CA SER A 144 -18.35 -8.64 6.90
C SER A 144 -18.71 -9.32 5.58
N TYR A 145 -19.36 -8.65 4.66
CA TYR A 145 -19.85 -9.23 3.42
C TYR A 145 -19.43 -8.46 2.17
N TYR A 146 -19.79 -7.18 2.03
CA TYR A 146 -19.56 -6.46 0.77
C TYR A 146 -18.08 -6.27 0.47
N LEU A 147 -17.33 -5.74 1.42
CA LEU A 147 -15.92 -5.44 1.27
C LEU A 147 -15.07 -6.69 0.95
N PRO A 148 -15.11 -7.78 1.74
CA PRO A 148 -14.34 -8.99 1.45
C PRO A 148 -14.81 -9.70 0.17
N THR A 149 -16.09 -9.62 -0.19
CA THR A 149 -16.60 -10.20 -1.45
C THR A 149 -16.03 -9.43 -2.65
N THR A 150 -15.97 -8.12 -2.57
CA THR A 150 -15.36 -7.27 -3.62
C THR A 150 -13.89 -7.61 -3.83
N ILE A 151 -13.11 -7.72 -2.75
CA ILE A 151 -11.68 -8.09 -2.84
C ILE A 151 -11.51 -9.48 -3.48
N LYS A 152 -12.34 -10.45 -3.10
CA LYS A 152 -12.30 -11.80 -3.71
C LYS A 152 -12.61 -11.75 -5.21
N LEU A 153 -13.58 -10.93 -5.61
CA LEU A 153 -13.97 -10.78 -7.01
C LEU A 153 -12.85 -10.16 -7.84
N LEU A 154 -12.23 -9.07 -7.32
CA LEU A 154 -11.09 -8.43 -7.95
C LEU A 154 -9.87 -9.35 -8.01
N THR A 155 -9.62 -10.14 -6.96
CA THR A 155 -8.54 -11.13 -6.96
C THR A 155 -8.76 -12.20 -8.04
N ALA A 156 -9.99 -12.67 -8.21
CA ALA A 156 -10.31 -13.62 -9.26
C ALA A 156 -10.15 -13.02 -10.67
N TYR A 157 -10.54 -11.75 -10.84
CA TYR A 157 -10.33 -11.01 -12.09
C TYR A 157 -8.83 -10.86 -12.42
N ASP A 158 -8.03 -10.41 -11.47
CA ASP A 158 -6.58 -10.28 -11.63
C ASP A 158 -5.92 -11.61 -12.00
N GLN A 159 -6.29 -12.71 -11.33
CA GLN A 159 -5.77 -14.04 -11.66
C GLN A 159 -6.13 -14.48 -13.09
N MET A 160 -7.36 -14.26 -13.53
CA MET A 160 -7.78 -14.59 -14.89
C MET A 160 -7.07 -13.73 -15.93
N SER A 161 -6.92 -12.42 -15.67
CA SER A 161 -6.21 -11.49 -16.54
C SER A 161 -4.73 -11.87 -16.71
N ARG A 162 -4.04 -12.25 -15.63
CA ARG A 162 -2.62 -12.63 -15.65
C ARG A 162 -2.33 -13.96 -16.33
N GLN A 163 -3.27 -14.89 -16.31
CA GLN A 163 -3.05 -16.22 -16.91
C GLN A 163 -2.93 -16.17 -18.42
N GLY A 164 -3.35 -15.08 -19.09
CA GLY A 164 -3.24 -14.90 -20.54
C GLY A 164 -3.98 -15.96 -21.35
N VAL A 165 -4.83 -16.78 -20.70
CA VAL A 165 -5.60 -17.82 -21.34
C VAL A 165 -6.83 -17.18 -21.94
N SER A 166 -6.85 -17.02 -23.26
CA SER A 166 -8.04 -16.61 -23.99
C SER A 166 -8.92 -17.83 -24.28
N GLY A 167 -10.04 -17.92 -23.60
CA GLY A 167 -11.07 -18.91 -23.85
C GLY A 167 -12.44 -18.27 -23.64
N GLU A 168 -13.43 -18.70 -24.43
CA GLU A 168 -14.79 -18.15 -24.40
C GLU A 168 -15.38 -18.10 -22.96
N ASN A 169 -15.08 -19.10 -22.15
CA ASN A 169 -15.51 -19.15 -20.75
C ASN A 169 -14.81 -18.12 -19.85
N ILE A 170 -13.52 -17.84 -20.08
CA ILE A 170 -12.74 -16.87 -19.29
C ILE A 170 -13.18 -15.46 -19.67
N THR A 171 -13.25 -15.16 -20.95
CA THR A 171 -13.72 -13.86 -21.45
C THR A 171 -15.12 -13.54 -20.96
N GLY A 172 -16.05 -14.49 -21.09
CA GLY A 172 -17.41 -14.30 -20.60
C GLY A 172 -17.52 -14.19 -19.06
N THR A 173 -16.54 -14.74 -18.31
CA THR A 173 -16.48 -14.54 -16.85
C THR A 173 -15.94 -13.15 -16.51
N MET A 174 -14.93 -12.68 -17.21
CA MET A 174 -14.37 -11.33 -17.01
C MET A 174 -15.42 -10.25 -17.31
N GLU A 175 -16.14 -10.35 -18.44
CA GLU A 175 -17.25 -9.45 -18.78
C GLU A 175 -18.35 -9.41 -17.69
N LYS A 176 -18.67 -10.57 -17.10
CA LYS A 176 -19.61 -10.62 -15.97
C LYS A 176 -19.08 -9.91 -14.74
N VAL A 177 -17.79 -10.05 -14.44
CA VAL A 177 -17.15 -9.34 -13.33
C VAL A 177 -17.21 -7.83 -13.57
N GLU A 178 -16.85 -7.36 -14.76
CA GLU A 178 -16.93 -5.95 -15.15
C GLU A 178 -18.36 -5.39 -14.97
N GLY A 179 -19.37 -6.13 -15.43
CA GLY A 179 -20.76 -5.75 -15.24
C GLY A 179 -21.19 -5.71 -13.77
N MET A 180 -20.66 -6.62 -12.93
CA MET A 180 -20.94 -6.62 -11.48
C MET A 180 -20.24 -5.49 -10.76
N MET A 181 -19.04 -5.08 -11.19
CA MET A 181 -18.27 -4.02 -10.53
C MET A 181 -19.04 -2.70 -10.49
N SER A 182 -19.73 -2.33 -11.56
CA SER A 182 -20.59 -1.14 -11.58
C SER A 182 -21.69 -1.19 -10.50
N SER A 183 -22.29 -2.36 -10.32
CA SER A 183 -23.33 -2.58 -9.29
C SER A 183 -22.74 -2.53 -7.88
N ILE A 184 -21.50 -3.01 -7.71
CA ILE A 184 -20.78 -2.96 -6.44
C ILE A 184 -20.43 -1.51 -6.07
N VAL A 185 -19.94 -0.71 -7.02
CA VAL A 185 -19.69 0.73 -6.81
C VAL A 185 -20.96 1.43 -6.33
N GLN A 186 -22.09 1.20 -7.01
CA GLN A 186 -23.37 1.76 -6.59
C GLN A 186 -23.81 1.31 -5.19
N ALA A 187 -23.55 0.04 -4.83
CA ALA A 187 -23.86 -0.46 -3.49
C ALA A 187 -23.01 0.20 -2.40
N PHE A 188 -21.74 0.48 -2.68
CA PHE A 188 -20.84 1.21 -1.78
C PHE A 188 -21.28 2.68 -1.62
N GLU A 189 -21.61 3.34 -2.72
CA GLU A 189 -22.14 4.72 -2.71
C GLU A 189 -23.44 4.82 -1.92
N LYS A 190 -24.35 3.86 -2.11
CA LYS A 190 -25.58 3.79 -1.34
C LYS A 190 -25.34 3.54 0.15
N GLN A 191 -24.34 2.74 0.50
CA GLN A 191 -23.93 2.55 1.90
C GLN A 191 -23.43 3.86 2.51
N LEU A 192 -22.62 4.61 1.78
CA LEU A 192 -22.14 5.93 2.21
C LEU A 192 -23.30 6.91 2.38
N ASP A 193 -24.19 6.99 1.40
CA ASP A 193 -25.36 7.87 1.43
C ASP A 193 -26.28 7.55 2.62
N SER A 194 -26.48 6.27 2.93
CA SER A 194 -27.30 5.85 4.07
C SER A 194 -26.74 6.30 5.43
N LEU A 195 -25.42 6.47 5.55
CA LEU A 195 -24.80 6.96 6.78
C LEU A 195 -25.09 8.45 7.03
N PHE A 196 -25.20 9.24 5.96
CA PHE A 196 -25.53 10.67 6.02
C PHE A 196 -27.04 10.94 6.08
N GLY A 197 -27.86 10.01 5.55
CA GLY A 197 -29.30 10.19 5.44
C GLY A 197 -30.02 10.36 6.79
N ASP A 198 -29.53 9.71 7.83
CA ASP A 198 -30.10 9.82 9.17
C ASP A 198 -29.90 11.20 9.80
N GLU A 199 -28.79 11.89 9.48
CA GLU A 199 -28.54 13.25 9.99
C GLU A 199 -29.48 14.28 9.36
N ALA A 200 -29.84 14.09 8.08
CA ALA A 200 -30.77 14.96 7.39
C ALA A 200 -32.20 14.85 7.97
N MET A 201 -32.58 13.67 8.47
CA MET A 201 -33.87 13.46 9.14
C MET A 201 -33.91 14.07 10.55
N ASP A 202 -32.82 13.97 11.33
CA ASP A 202 -32.74 14.57 12.67
C ASP A 202 -32.81 16.10 12.63
N LEU A 203 -32.19 16.72 11.63
CA LEU A 203 -32.28 18.17 11.41
C LEU A 203 -33.70 18.64 11.00
N SER A 204 -34.47 17.75 10.34
CA SER A 204 -35.84 18.03 9.92
C SER A 204 -36.82 18.01 11.13
N LEU A 205 -36.51 17.27 12.18
CA LEU A 205 -37.36 17.18 13.40
C LEU A 205 -37.16 18.35 14.38
N ILE A 206 -36.07 19.12 14.24
CA ILE A 206 -35.81 20.29 15.10
C ILE A 206 -36.50 21.55 14.62
N HIS A 207 -37.12 21.56 13.42
CA HIS A 207 -37.77 22.68 12.81
C HIS A 207 -39.33 22.69 12.90
N ILE A 208 -39.91 21.93 13.85
CA ILE A 208 -41.37 21.98 14.13
C ILE A 208 -41.59 22.57 15.50
#